data_3669522ad4fb65c7e7d1634b986bb600
#
_entry.id   3669522ad4fb65c7e7d1634b986bb600
#
_cell.length_a   1.000
_cell.length_b   1.000
_cell.length_c   1.000
_cell.angle_alpha   90.00
_cell.angle_beta   90.00
_cell.angle_gamma   90.00
#
_symmetry.space_group_name_H-M   'P 1'
#
loop_
_entity.id
_entity.type
_entity.pdbx_description
1 polymer ?
#
loop_
_entity_poly.entity_id
_entity_poly.type
_entity_poly.pdbx_seq_one_letter_code
_entity_poly.pdbx_strand_id
1 'polypeptide(L)'
;MPSLAQLAGLSAWLAAAMTVVGMVTLLLFFSRGGRWGAVNDASSVVLMLALIPVALVLAVIQLEVVTTTALVVAAIGIAAMLAVAVLQALLVLRRVTYDQTKAAVLGGTAVLGVWYLLTALVSGSTAVPDGIRIAGAAAGIGFIVAGYGFAVGGERHPAAAAGWLVAFVATLVFQAWLGWLLLTRNLVVPDWNA
;
A
#
# COMPACT_ATOMS: atom_id res chain seq x y z
N MET A 1 0.73 -25.35 9.18
CA MET A 1 0.82 -23.88 9.23
C MET A 1 0.42 -23.34 7.85
N PRO A 2 -0.22 -22.16 7.73
CA PRO A 2 -0.48 -21.58 6.42
C PRO A 2 0.84 -21.25 5.72
N SER A 3 0.88 -21.44 4.39
CA SER A 3 2.05 -21.05 3.60
C SER A 3 2.19 -19.51 3.52
N LEU A 4 3.38 -19.01 3.16
CA LEU A 4 3.59 -17.57 2.95
C LEU A 4 2.60 -17.02 1.90
N ALA A 5 2.36 -17.77 0.83
CA ALA A 5 1.39 -17.41 -0.20
C ALA A 5 -0.04 -17.27 0.36
N GLN A 6 -0.48 -18.20 1.21
CA GLN A 6 -1.79 -18.12 1.85
C GLN A 6 -1.90 -16.92 2.79
N LEU A 7 -0.87 -16.69 3.63
CA LEU A 7 -0.84 -15.52 4.52
C LEU A 7 -0.88 -14.23 3.72
N ALA A 8 -0.06 -14.10 2.67
CA ALA A 8 -0.04 -12.92 1.83
C ALA A 8 -1.36 -12.73 1.06
N GLY A 9 -1.98 -13.82 0.59
CA GLY A 9 -3.28 -13.77 -0.08
C GLY A 9 -4.40 -13.25 0.83
N LEU A 10 -4.49 -13.77 2.06
CA LEU A 10 -5.45 -13.29 3.06
C LEU A 10 -5.16 -11.82 3.46
N SER A 11 -3.89 -11.49 3.62
CA SER A 11 -3.45 -10.13 3.94
C SER A 11 -3.76 -9.15 2.81
N ALA A 12 -3.63 -9.56 1.54
CA ALA A 12 -4.01 -8.73 0.40
C ALA A 12 -5.52 -8.46 0.37
N TRP A 13 -6.37 -9.43 0.68
CA TRP A 13 -7.81 -9.22 0.81
C TRP A 13 -8.16 -8.32 2.01
N LEU A 14 -7.49 -8.49 3.14
CA LEU A 14 -7.64 -7.57 4.28
C LEU A 14 -7.24 -6.15 3.90
N ALA A 15 -6.11 -5.99 3.20
CA ALA A 15 -5.65 -4.70 2.71
C ALA A 15 -6.68 -4.07 1.74
N ALA A 16 -7.25 -4.85 0.81
CA ALA A 16 -8.30 -4.39 -0.09
C ALA A 16 -9.54 -3.90 0.68
N ALA A 17 -9.99 -4.67 1.68
CA ALA A 17 -11.11 -4.26 2.54
C ALA A 17 -10.80 -2.97 3.30
N MET A 18 -9.60 -2.83 3.87
CA MET A 18 -9.19 -1.61 4.57
C MET A 18 -9.03 -0.41 3.64
N THR A 19 -8.64 -0.63 2.38
CA THR A 19 -8.63 0.43 1.36
C THR A 19 -10.04 0.97 1.12
N VAL A 20 -11.05 0.10 1.02
CA VAL A 20 -12.46 0.52 0.89
C VAL A 20 -12.94 1.25 2.15
N VAL A 21 -12.65 0.71 3.34
CA VAL A 21 -13.00 1.36 4.62
C VAL A 21 -12.35 2.72 4.72
N GLY A 22 -11.06 2.84 4.40
CA GLY A 22 -10.30 4.08 4.41
C GLY A 22 -10.90 5.12 3.46
N MET A 23 -11.23 4.73 2.22
CA MET A 23 -11.86 5.63 1.24
C MET A 23 -13.22 6.14 1.74
N VAL A 24 -14.09 5.25 2.21
CA VAL A 24 -15.43 5.63 2.73
C VAL A 24 -15.32 6.54 3.94
N THR A 25 -14.44 6.20 4.89
CA THR A 25 -14.29 6.99 6.11
C THR A 25 -13.62 8.33 5.86
N LEU A 26 -12.74 8.44 4.87
CA LEU A 26 -12.16 9.70 4.43
C LEU A 26 -13.23 10.62 3.82
N LEU A 27 -14.11 10.10 2.96
CA LEU A 27 -15.24 10.86 2.41
C LEU A 27 -16.21 11.31 3.50
N LEU A 28 -16.48 10.44 4.48
CA LEU A 28 -17.31 10.78 5.63
C LEU A 28 -16.63 11.83 6.53
N PHE A 29 -15.33 11.78 6.69
CA PHE A 29 -14.58 12.79 7.43
C PHE A 29 -14.69 14.17 6.78
N PHE A 30 -14.50 14.27 5.47
CA PHE A 30 -14.65 15.56 4.76
C PHE A 30 -16.07 16.09 4.74
N SER A 31 -17.08 15.22 4.79
CA SER A 31 -18.48 15.63 4.76
C SER A 31 -19.10 15.87 6.14
N ARG A 32 -18.68 15.12 7.16
CA ARG A 32 -19.31 15.10 8.49
C ARG A 32 -18.34 15.39 9.64
N GLY A 33 -17.02 15.35 9.40
CA GLY A 33 -15.99 15.56 10.41
C GLY A 33 -15.99 14.50 11.52
N GLY A 34 -15.44 14.88 12.67
CA GLY A 34 -15.55 14.13 13.91
C GLY A 34 -14.79 12.79 13.91
N ARG A 35 -15.46 11.73 14.42
CA ARG A 35 -14.85 10.41 14.64
C ARG A 35 -14.36 9.68 13.38
N TRP A 36 -14.80 10.10 12.20
CA TRP A 36 -14.46 9.42 10.94
C TRP A 36 -12.97 9.53 10.61
N GLY A 37 -12.29 10.61 11.02
CA GLY A 37 -10.84 10.72 10.90
C GLY A 37 -10.12 9.60 11.67
N ALA A 38 -10.47 9.38 12.94
CA ALA A 38 -9.86 8.32 13.75
C ALA A 38 -10.13 6.91 13.19
N VAL A 39 -11.30 6.67 12.58
CA VAL A 39 -11.60 5.39 11.92
C VAL A 39 -10.75 5.24 10.65
N ASN A 40 -10.58 6.32 9.88
CA ASN A 40 -9.68 6.34 8.73
C ASN A 40 -8.23 6.01 9.13
N ASP A 41 -7.73 6.66 10.18
CA ASP A 41 -6.37 6.44 10.67
C ASP A 41 -6.19 4.99 11.16
N ALA A 42 -7.17 4.44 11.91
CA ALA A 42 -7.14 3.06 12.35
C ALA A 42 -7.17 2.06 11.18
N SER A 43 -8.00 2.31 10.16
CA SER A 43 -8.01 1.46 8.96
C SER A 43 -6.69 1.51 8.20
N SER A 44 -6.03 2.68 8.19
CA SER A 44 -4.71 2.85 7.59
C SER A 44 -3.63 2.06 8.33
N VAL A 45 -3.68 1.99 9.67
CA VAL A 45 -2.76 1.12 10.45
C VAL A 45 -2.90 -0.34 10.01
N VAL A 46 -4.13 -0.86 9.96
CA VAL A 46 -4.40 -2.24 9.56
C VAL A 46 -3.97 -2.49 8.12
N LEU A 47 -4.27 -1.54 7.21
CA LEU A 47 -3.85 -1.60 5.81
C LEU A 47 -2.32 -1.73 5.67
N MET A 48 -1.56 -0.86 6.34
CA MET A 48 -0.10 -0.87 6.26
C MET A 48 0.49 -2.19 6.79
N LEU A 49 0.00 -2.69 7.92
CA LEU A 49 0.45 -3.96 8.47
C LEU A 49 0.07 -5.15 7.58
N ALA A 50 -1.11 -5.12 6.97
CA ALA A 50 -1.55 -6.15 6.03
C ALA A 50 -0.74 -6.18 4.72
N LEU A 51 -0.13 -5.06 4.32
CA LEU A 51 0.74 -5.01 3.15
C LEU A 51 2.12 -5.64 3.37
N ILE A 52 2.57 -5.84 4.62
CA ILE A 52 3.90 -6.43 4.89
C ILE A 52 4.01 -7.86 4.35
N PRO A 53 3.09 -8.81 4.63
CA PRO A 53 3.14 -10.14 4.01
C PRO A 53 3.07 -10.11 2.48
N VAL A 54 2.34 -9.13 1.91
CA VAL A 54 2.29 -8.93 0.46
C VAL A 54 3.65 -8.50 -0.09
N ALA A 55 4.33 -7.56 0.57
CA ALA A 55 5.67 -7.13 0.18
C ALA A 55 6.69 -8.29 0.26
N LEU A 56 6.59 -9.12 1.30
CA LEU A 56 7.47 -10.28 1.46
C LEU A 56 7.26 -11.33 0.36
N VAL A 57 6.01 -11.67 0.03
CA VAL A 57 5.76 -12.66 -1.04
C VAL A 57 6.21 -12.15 -2.40
N LEU A 58 6.00 -10.88 -2.69
CA LEU A 58 6.48 -10.28 -3.94
C LEU A 58 8.00 -10.24 -4.00
N ALA A 59 8.67 -9.96 -2.88
CA ALA A 59 10.12 -10.05 -2.81
C ALA A 59 10.61 -11.47 -3.11
N VAL A 60 9.99 -12.51 -2.53
CA VAL A 60 10.36 -13.91 -2.80
C VAL A 60 10.22 -14.24 -4.29
N ILE A 61 9.13 -13.83 -4.93
CA ILE A 61 8.95 -14.03 -6.38
C ILE A 61 10.02 -13.28 -7.20
N GLN A 62 10.42 -12.09 -6.76
CA GLN A 62 11.42 -11.27 -7.45
C GLN A 62 12.85 -11.73 -7.22
N LEU A 63 13.14 -12.41 -6.09
CA LEU A 63 14.48 -12.93 -5.78
C LEU A 63 15.02 -13.89 -6.85
N GLU A 64 14.15 -14.62 -7.54
CA GLU A 64 14.53 -15.53 -8.62
C GLU A 64 15.17 -14.80 -9.82
N VAL A 65 14.87 -13.52 -9.99
CA VAL A 65 15.30 -12.74 -11.16
C VAL A 65 16.36 -11.70 -10.79
N VAL A 66 16.17 -10.97 -9.68
CA VAL A 66 17.01 -9.79 -9.33
C VAL A 66 17.14 -9.67 -7.80
N THR A 67 18.00 -10.51 -7.21
CA THR A 67 18.12 -10.67 -5.76
C THR A 67 18.32 -9.36 -4.99
N THR A 68 19.36 -8.58 -5.34
CA THR A 68 19.68 -7.34 -4.59
C THR A 68 18.58 -6.30 -4.73
N THR A 69 18.05 -6.10 -5.93
CA THR A 69 16.99 -5.12 -6.18
C THR A 69 15.71 -5.51 -5.44
N ALA A 70 15.33 -6.79 -5.44
CA ALA A 70 14.15 -7.28 -4.74
C ALA A 70 14.23 -6.98 -3.23
N LEU A 71 15.38 -7.26 -2.60
CA LEU A 71 15.59 -6.99 -1.18
C LEU A 71 15.52 -5.49 -0.85
N VAL A 72 16.15 -4.65 -1.67
CA VAL A 72 16.12 -3.19 -1.48
C VAL A 72 14.71 -2.65 -1.63
N VAL A 73 13.98 -3.06 -2.66
CA VAL A 73 12.58 -2.64 -2.89
C VAL A 73 11.68 -3.08 -1.73
N ALA A 74 11.80 -4.33 -1.28
CA ALA A 74 11.04 -4.82 -0.13
C ALA A 74 11.37 -4.04 1.15
N ALA A 75 12.65 -3.77 1.42
CA ALA A 75 13.08 -3.03 2.60
C ALA A 75 12.53 -1.61 2.62
N ILE A 76 12.57 -0.90 1.48
CA ILE A 76 11.98 0.45 1.32
C ILE A 76 10.48 0.41 1.61
N GLY A 77 9.76 -0.56 1.01
CA GLY A 77 8.32 -0.71 1.19
C GLY A 77 7.94 -1.01 2.63
N ILE A 78 8.57 -2.00 3.25
CA ILE A 78 8.29 -2.39 4.64
C ILE A 78 8.61 -1.24 5.59
N ALA A 79 9.72 -0.55 5.41
CA ALA A 79 10.06 0.63 6.22
C ALA A 79 9.00 1.74 6.11
N ALA A 80 8.52 2.03 4.88
CA ALA A 80 7.45 3.01 4.67
C ALA A 80 6.13 2.56 5.32
N MET A 81 5.74 1.30 5.17
CA MET A 81 4.54 0.73 5.79
C MET A 81 4.59 0.84 7.31
N LEU A 82 5.71 0.46 7.93
CA LEU A 82 5.88 0.56 9.39
C LEU A 82 5.86 2.01 9.85
N ALA A 83 6.56 2.92 9.17
CA ALA A 83 6.57 4.34 9.52
C ALA A 83 5.16 4.94 9.48
N VAL A 84 4.40 4.71 8.40
CA VAL A 84 3.03 5.20 8.28
C VAL A 84 2.13 4.54 9.33
N ALA A 85 2.23 3.23 9.57
CA ALA A 85 1.44 2.54 10.58
C ALA A 85 1.68 3.11 11.98
N VAL A 86 2.93 3.37 12.36
CA VAL A 86 3.29 3.95 13.67
C VAL A 86 2.73 5.37 13.79
N LEU A 87 2.89 6.22 12.78
CA LEU A 87 2.38 7.60 12.80
C LEU A 87 0.85 7.63 12.92
N GLN A 88 0.15 6.79 12.16
CA GLN A 88 -1.30 6.68 12.23
C GLN A 88 -1.78 6.11 13.57
N ALA A 89 -1.07 5.13 14.13
CA ALA A 89 -1.37 4.60 15.47
C ALA A 89 -1.22 5.68 16.56
N LEU A 90 -0.18 6.53 16.47
CA LEU A 90 0.02 7.66 17.40
C LEU A 90 -1.11 8.70 17.29
N LEU A 91 -1.63 8.93 16.07
CA LEU A 91 -2.81 9.80 15.87
C LEU A 91 -4.07 9.19 16.51
N VAL A 92 -4.34 7.91 16.29
CA VAL A 92 -5.48 7.19 16.91
C VAL A 92 -5.38 7.26 18.43
N LEU A 93 -4.19 7.06 18.99
CA LEU A 93 -3.92 7.13 20.42
C LEU A 93 -3.86 8.57 20.97
N ARG A 94 -4.04 9.59 20.12
CA ARG A 94 -3.98 11.02 20.48
C ARG A 94 -2.66 11.43 21.14
N ARG A 95 -1.55 10.75 20.80
CA ARG A 95 -0.21 11.08 21.28
C ARG A 95 0.44 12.20 20.47
N VAL A 96 -0.02 12.39 19.26
CA VAL A 96 0.40 13.44 18.32
C VAL A 96 -0.82 14.06 17.66
N THR A 97 -0.67 15.26 17.09
CA THR A 97 -1.71 15.91 16.29
C THR A 97 -1.48 15.69 14.80
N TYR A 98 -2.53 15.88 13.99
CA TYR A 98 -2.43 15.80 12.54
C TYR A 98 -1.36 16.75 11.97
N ASP A 99 -1.33 18.00 12.46
CA ASP A 99 -0.36 19.01 11.98
C ASP A 99 1.09 18.60 12.24
N GLN A 100 1.35 17.90 13.35
CA GLN A 100 2.69 17.41 13.69
C GLN A 100 3.15 16.25 12.79
N THR A 101 2.22 15.44 12.29
CA THR A 101 2.53 14.21 11.55
C THR A 101 2.26 14.30 10.06
N LYS A 102 1.50 15.28 9.61
CA LYS A 102 1.05 15.46 8.24
C LYS A 102 2.16 15.28 7.20
N ALA A 103 3.27 16.00 7.35
CA ALA A 103 4.38 15.91 6.39
C ALA A 103 5.02 14.51 6.38
N ALA A 104 5.18 13.88 7.55
CA ALA A 104 5.77 12.56 7.65
C ALA A 104 4.84 11.46 7.10
N VAL A 105 3.53 11.54 7.35
CA VAL A 105 2.53 10.61 6.79
C VAL A 105 2.49 10.73 5.27
N LEU A 106 2.43 11.96 4.74
CA LEU A 106 2.41 12.19 3.29
C LEU A 106 3.72 11.76 2.63
N GLY A 107 4.87 12.04 3.27
CA GLY A 107 6.17 11.57 2.81
C GLY A 107 6.25 10.04 2.79
N GLY A 108 5.82 9.37 3.85
CA GLY A 108 5.75 7.91 3.94
C GLY A 108 4.83 7.31 2.86
N THR A 109 3.70 7.96 2.60
CA THR A 109 2.78 7.54 1.54
C THR A 109 3.40 7.71 0.14
N ALA A 110 4.16 8.79 -0.09
CA ALA A 110 4.89 8.96 -1.35
C ALA A 110 5.98 7.87 -1.52
N VAL A 111 6.71 7.52 -0.46
CA VAL A 111 7.68 6.40 -0.48
C VAL A 111 6.97 5.06 -0.73
N LEU A 112 5.78 4.85 -0.17
CA LEU A 112 4.95 3.70 -0.50
C LEU A 112 4.59 3.69 -2.00
N GLY A 113 4.30 4.85 -2.59
CA GLY A 113 4.11 5.00 -4.03
C GLY A 113 5.33 4.58 -4.84
N VAL A 114 6.53 4.97 -4.41
CA VAL A 114 7.79 4.52 -5.02
C VAL A 114 7.93 3.00 -4.91
N TRP A 115 7.60 2.40 -3.76
CA TRP A 115 7.61 0.94 -3.60
C TRP A 115 6.66 0.23 -4.59
N TYR A 116 5.42 0.68 -4.74
CA TYR A 116 4.48 0.11 -5.72
C TYR A 116 5.04 0.17 -7.14
N LEU A 117 5.60 1.32 -7.53
CA LEU A 117 6.15 1.52 -8.87
C LEU A 117 7.36 0.63 -9.12
N LEU A 118 8.32 0.60 -8.19
CA LEU A 118 9.50 -0.26 -8.30
C LEU A 118 9.13 -1.74 -8.30
N THR A 119 8.19 -2.17 -7.45
CA THR A 119 7.67 -3.54 -7.44
C THR A 119 7.07 -3.91 -8.79
N ALA A 120 6.28 -3.04 -9.40
CA ALA A 120 5.69 -3.28 -10.71
C ALA A 120 6.76 -3.41 -11.81
N LEU A 121 7.80 -2.58 -11.77
CA LEU A 121 8.92 -2.61 -12.74
C LEU A 121 9.75 -3.88 -12.57
N VAL A 122 10.15 -4.20 -11.34
CA VAL A 122 10.99 -5.39 -11.03
C VAL A 122 10.26 -6.68 -11.34
N SER A 123 8.95 -6.72 -11.16
CA SER A 123 8.13 -7.89 -11.50
C SER A 123 8.00 -8.15 -13.00
N GLY A 124 8.59 -7.31 -13.87
CA GLY A 124 8.48 -7.43 -15.33
C GLY A 124 8.99 -8.74 -15.93
N SER A 125 9.93 -9.37 -15.26
CA SER A 125 10.54 -10.64 -15.68
C SER A 125 10.09 -11.82 -14.80
N THR A 126 9.05 -11.66 -13.99
CA THR A 126 8.52 -12.68 -13.07
C THR A 126 7.19 -13.24 -13.55
N ALA A 127 6.66 -14.22 -12.81
CA ALA A 127 5.33 -14.81 -13.08
C ALA A 127 4.14 -13.89 -12.71
N VAL A 128 4.39 -12.68 -12.21
CA VAL A 128 3.34 -11.72 -11.85
C VAL A 128 2.65 -11.22 -13.13
N PRO A 129 1.32 -11.37 -13.28
CA PRO A 129 0.59 -10.94 -14.47
C PRO A 129 0.71 -9.44 -14.75
N ASP A 130 0.78 -9.06 -16.03
CA ASP A 130 0.91 -7.66 -16.46
C ASP A 130 -0.19 -6.75 -15.91
N GLY A 131 -1.42 -7.23 -15.82
CA GLY A 131 -2.53 -6.44 -15.27
C GLY A 131 -2.30 -6.04 -13.81
N ILE A 132 -1.71 -6.93 -12.99
CA ILE A 132 -1.34 -6.60 -11.59
C ILE A 132 -0.20 -5.60 -11.57
N ARG A 133 0.80 -5.75 -12.45
CA ARG A 133 1.90 -4.82 -12.59
C ARG A 133 1.42 -3.42 -12.98
N ILE A 134 0.51 -3.34 -13.96
CA ILE A 134 -0.11 -2.07 -14.38
C ILE A 134 -0.88 -1.44 -13.22
N ALA A 135 -1.68 -2.21 -12.48
CA ALA A 135 -2.39 -1.72 -11.30
C ALA A 135 -1.41 -1.22 -10.22
N GLY A 136 -0.34 -1.96 -9.95
CA GLY A 136 0.73 -1.53 -9.02
C GLY A 136 1.41 -0.24 -9.48
N ALA A 137 1.78 -0.13 -10.75
CA ALA A 137 2.38 1.08 -11.30
C ALA A 137 1.43 2.29 -11.20
N ALA A 138 0.15 2.11 -11.54
CA ALA A 138 -0.87 3.14 -11.42
C ALA A 138 -1.06 3.59 -9.97
N ALA A 139 -1.10 2.63 -9.02
CA ALA A 139 -1.15 2.94 -7.59
C ALA A 139 0.07 3.78 -7.15
N GLY A 140 1.27 3.38 -7.57
CA GLY A 140 2.51 4.09 -7.29
C GLY A 140 2.51 5.53 -7.81
N ILE A 141 2.15 5.72 -9.08
CA ILE A 141 2.01 7.05 -9.70
C ILE A 141 0.96 7.86 -8.95
N GLY A 142 -0.19 7.27 -8.64
CA GLY A 142 -1.26 7.94 -7.90
C GLY A 142 -0.79 8.48 -6.54
N PHE A 143 -0.09 7.69 -5.74
CA PHE A 143 0.45 8.13 -4.45
C PHE A 143 1.51 9.22 -4.60
N ILE A 144 2.41 9.14 -5.60
CA ILE A 144 3.42 10.16 -5.87
C ILE A 144 2.76 11.48 -6.28
N VAL A 145 1.78 11.43 -7.18
CA VAL A 145 1.02 12.61 -7.65
C VAL A 145 0.22 13.23 -6.49
N ALA A 146 -0.40 12.40 -5.64
CA ALA A 146 -1.08 12.88 -4.45
C ALA A 146 -0.11 13.61 -3.50
N GLY A 147 1.03 12.97 -3.18
CA GLY A 147 2.05 13.57 -2.33
C GLY A 147 2.58 14.89 -2.89
N TYR A 148 2.85 14.97 -4.19
CA TYR A 148 3.23 16.21 -4.87
C TYR A 148 2.14 17.28 -4.74
N GLY A 149 0.88 16.93 -5.03
CA GLY A 149 -0.23 17.88 -4.93
C GLY A 149 -0.35 18.48 -3.52
N PHE A 150 -0.23 17.65 -2.50
CA PHE A 150 -0.20 18.11 -1.11
C PHE A 150 0.99 19.03 -0.79
N ALA A 151 2.18 18.70 -1.29
CA ALA A 151 3.38 19.49 -1.04
C ALA A 151 3.30 20.88 -1.67
N VAL A 152 2.71 21.01 -2.86
CA VAL A 152 2.68 22.25 -3.63
C VAL A 152 1.48 23.15 -3.28
N GLY A 153 0.30 22.55 -3.04
CA GLY A 153 -0.94 23.34 -2.87
C GLY A 153 -1.87 22.83 -1.76
N GLY A 154 -1.43 21.86 -0.96
CA GLY A 154 -2.21 21.30 0.14
C GLY A 154 -3.38 20.44 -0.32
N GLU A 155 -4.32 20.22 0.58
CA GLU A 155 -5.45 19.29 0.38
C GLU A 155 -6.40 19.69 -0.77
N ARG A 156 -6.43 20.98 -1.11
CA ARG A 156 -7.30 21.51 -2.17
C ARG A 156 -6.67 21.48 -3.55
N HIS A 157 -5.41 21.08 -3.67
CA HIS A 157 -4.74 20.99 -4.96
C HIS A 157 -5.36 19.88 -5.81
N PRO A 158 -5.73 20.12 -7.07
CA PRO A 158 -6.41 19.12 -7.91
C PRO A 158 -5.57 17.84 -8.12
N ALA A 159 -4.25 17.96 -8.18
CA ALA A 159 -3.37 16.80 -8.25
C ALA A 159 -3.45 15.92 -6.99
N ALA A 160 -3.68 16.51 -5.81
CA ALA A 160 -3.87 15.71 -4.59
C ALA A 160 -5.12 14.82 -4.72
N ALA A 161 -6.27 15.39 -5.09
CA ALA A 161 -7.52 14.66 -5.25
C ALA A 161 -7.43 13.61 -6.38
N ALA A 162 -6.90 13.98 -7.55
CA ALA A 162 -6.74 13.06 -8.67
C ALA A 162 -5.77 11.94 -8.35
N GLY A 163 -4.64 12.24 -7.72
CA GLY A 163 -3.66 11.25 -7.30
C GLY A 163 -4.25 10.25 -6.29
N TRP A 164 -4.99 10.72 -5.29
CA TRP A 164 -5.67 9.85 -4.34
C TRP A 164 -6.71 8.94 -5.00
N LEU A 165 -7.51 9.47 -5.92
CA LEU A 165 -8.50 8.66 -6.62
C LEU A 165 -7.84 7.52 -7.41
N VAL A 166 -6.79 7.84 -8.17
CA VAL A 166 -6.02 6.84 -8.92
C VAL A 166 -5.37 5.83 -7.96
N ALA A 167 -4.72 6.30 -6.89
CA ALA A 167 -4.08 5.44 -5.92
C ALA A 167 -5.07 4.46 -5.29
N PHE A 168 -6.22 4.90 -4.81
CA PHE A 168 -7.20 4.05 -4.15
C PHE A 168 -7.76 2.98 -5.09
N VAL A 169 -8.19 3.37 -6.30
CA VAL A 169 -8.76 2.43 -7.27
C VAL A 169 -7.71 1.39 -7.70
N ALA A 170 -6.52 1.85 -8.05
CA ALA A 170 -5.46 0.98 -8.53
C ALA A 170 -4.93 0.05 -7.41
N THR A 171 -4.81 0.54 -6.18
CA THR A 171 -4.41 -0.26 -5.00
C THR A 171 -5.46 -1.33 -4.70
N LEU A 172 -6.76 -0.99 -4.76
CA LEU A 172 -7.84 -1.96 -4.56
C LEU A 172 -7.78 -3.08 -5.60
N VAL A 173 -7.61 -2.73 -6.88
CA VAL A 173 -7.47 -3.73 -7.97
C VAL A 173 -6.24 -4.60 -7.76
N PHE A 174 -5.09 -3.98 -7.47
CA PHE A 174 -3.84 -4.69 -7.21
C PHE A 174 -3.98 -5.70 -6.06
N GLN A 175 -4.49 -5.27 -4.91
CA GLN A 175 -4.60 -6.10 -3.72
C GLN A 175 -5.62 -7.23 -3.89
N ALA A 176 -6.83 -6.93 -4.41
CA ALA A 176 -7.87 -7.92 -4.60
C ALA A 176 -7.46 -9.00 -5.62
N TRP A 177 -6.87 -8.58 -6.74
CA TRP A 177 -6.44 -9.51 -7.78
C TRP A 177 -5.24 -10.36 -7.34
N LEU A 178 -4.22 -9.73 -6.74
CA LEU A 178 -3.08 -10.47 -6.20
C LEU A 178 -3.52 -11.46 -5.11
N GLY A 179 -4.39 -11.02 -4.19
CA GLY A 179 -4.94 -11.88 -3.14
C GLY A 179 -5.67 -13.10 -3.71
N TRP A 180 -6.47 -12.89 -4.76
CA TRP A 180 -7.16 -13.98 -5.44
C TRP A 180 -6.18 -14.98 -6.07
N LEU A 181 -5.16 -14.52 -6.79
CA LEU A 181 -4.17 -15.40 -7.43
C LEU A 181 -3.37 -16.21 -6.42
N LEU A 182 -2.98 -15.60 -5.30
CA LEU A 182 -2.23 -16.28 -4.23
C LEU A 182 -3.08 -17.35 -3.54
N LEU A 183 -4.36 -17.09 -3.28
CA LEU A 183 -5.25 -18.04 -2.62
C LEU A 183 -5.68 -19.19 -3.55
N THR A 184 -5.85 -18.93 -4.84
CA THR A 184 -6.20 -19.95 -5.85
C THR A 184 -4.98 -20.70 -6.38
N ARG A 185 -3.77 -20.39 -5.91
CA ARG A 185 -2.50 -20.96 -6.37
C ARG A 185 -2.23 -20.76 -7.87
N ASN A 186 -2.86 -19.77 -8.49
CA ASN A 186 -2.61 -19.38 -9.87
C ASN A 186 -1.33 -18.53 -10.02
N LEU A 187 -0.74 -18.09 -8.91
CA LEU A 187 0.59 -17.51 -8.84
C LEU A 187 1.45 -18.42 -7.97
N VAL A 188 2.45 -19.03 -8.59
CA VAL A 188 3.40 -19.91 -7.88
C VAL A 188 4.39 -19.05 -7.12
N VAL A 189 4.48 -19.31 -5.82
CA VAL A 189 5.50 -18.70 -4.96
C VAL A 189 6.57 -19.76 -4.72
N PRO A 190 7.84 -19.47 -5.01
CA PRO A 190 8.93 -20.39 -4.75
C PRO A 190 8.96 -20.86 -3.29
N ASP A 191 9.30 -22.13 -3.08
CA ASP A 191 9.47 -22.65 -1.73
C ASP A 191 10.72 -22.04 -1.09
N TRP A 192 10.54 -21.32 -0.01
CA TRP A 192 11.64 -20.69 0.76
C TRP A 192 12.63 -21.70 1.35
N ASN A 193 12.24 -22.98 1.46
CA ASN A 193 13.01 -24.06 2.09
C ASN A 193 13.61 -25.06 1.08
N ALA A 194 13.63 -24.77 -0.21
CA ALA A 194 14.18 -25.63 -1.24
C ALA A 194 15.70 -25.40 -1.47
#